data_3e69a89c164db43cc8f4d59d9590f945
#
_entry.id   3e69a89c164db43cc8f4d59d9590f945
#
_cell.length_a   1.000
_cell.length_b   1.000
_cell.length_c   1.000
_cell.angle_alpha   90.00
_cell.angle_beta   90.00
_cell.angle_gamma   90.00
#
_symmetry.space_group_name_H-M   'P 1'
#
loop_
_entity.id
_entity.type
_entity.pdbx_description
1 polymer ?
#
loop_
_entity_poly.entity_id
_entity_poly.type
_entity_poly.pdbx_seq_one_letter_code
_entity_poly.pdbx_strand_id
1 'polypeptide(L)'
;ILIYDLDVHQGDGTAKIFENNDQVYTFSAHSKKNYPLVRQQSNKDIELEDDITDEEYLNMVSKSLELVNKMNFDFVFYVAGVDIHKDDKLGKLNISTEGIKKREKMVISNFYKNQIPLCGVLGGGYNIDFDHLVYLHSILHRTCHNILSNEH
;
A
#
# COMPACT_ATOMS: atom_id res chain seq x y z
N ILE A 1 -14.31 -1.45 -8.58
CA ILE A 1 -13.02 -2.03 -8.13
C ILE A 1 -12.16 -0.91 -7.58
N LEU A 2 -11.44 -1.17 -6.47
CA LEU A 2 -10.38 -0.30 -5.97
C LEU A 2 -9.01 -0.94 -6.23
N ILE A 3 -8.07 -0.16 -6.78
CA ILE A 3 -6.65 -0.49 -6.76
C ILE A 3 -6.02 0.43 -5.71
N TYR A 4 -5.66 -0.15 -4.56
CA TYR A 4 -5.12 0.55 -3.39
C TYR A 4 -3.62 0.30 -3.32
N ASP A 5 -2.85 1.25 -3.83
CA ASP A 5 -1.41 1.13 -4.02
C ASP A 5 -0.65 1.90 -2.92
N LEU A 6 0.13 1.16 -2.13
CA LEU A 6 1.01 1.66 -1.08
C LEU A 6 2.49 1.31 -1.33
N ASP A 7 2.87 1.06 -2.58
CA ASP A 7 4.26 0.98 -3.02
C ASP A 7 4.92 2.37 -2.91
N VAL A 8 6.24 2.40 -2.75
CA VAL A 8 6.97 3.69 -2.65
C VAL A 8 6.93 4.49 -3.96
N HIS A 9 6.75 3.81 -5.08
CA HIS A 9 6.64 4.42 -6.40
C HIS A 9 5.18 4.73 -6.73
N GLN A 10 4.92 5.78 -7.51
CA GLN A 10 3.57 5.98 -8.04
C GLN A 10 3.20 4.83 -8.98
N GLY A 11 2.00 4.29 -8.84
CA GLY A 11 1.43 3.35 -9.79
C GLY A 11 1.00 4.02 -11.11
N ASP A 12 1.97 4.65 -11.81
CA ASP A 12 1.73 5.45 -13.00
C ASP A 12 1.14 4.66 -14.16
N GLY A 13 1.60 3.42 -14.35
CA GLY A 13 1.04 2.52 -15.36
C GLY A 13 -0.42 2.18 -15.08
N THR A 14 -0.75 1.89 -13.82
CA THR A 14 -2.12 1.65 -13.37
C THR A 14 -3.00 2.87 -13.58
N ALA A 15 -2.53 4.05 -13.15
CA ALA A 15 -3.23 5.31 -13.34
C ALA A 15 -3.54 5.57 -14.83
N LYS A 16 -2.54 5.35 -15.70
CA LYS A 16 -2.69 5.58 -17.14
C LYS A 16 -3.64 4.58 -17.81
N ILE A 17 -3.57 3.30 -17.46
CA ILE A 17 -4.42 2.27 -18.05
C ILE A 17 -5.89 2.50 -17.71
N PHE A 18 -6.19 2.95 -16.50
CA PHE A 18 -7.56 3.10 -16.00
C PHE A 18 -8.05 4.56 -15.99
N GLU A 19 -7.32 5.52 -16.61
CA GLU A 19 -7.65 6.95 -16.57
C GLU A 19 -9.08 7.30 -17.03
N ASN A 20 -9.66 6.49 -17.91
CA ASN A 20 -11.01 6.69 -18.48
C ASN A 20 -11.97 5.54 -18.12
N ASN A 21 -11.71 4.83 -17.01
CA ASN A 21 -12.52 3.69 -16.60
C ASN A 21 -13.25 4.00 -15.28
N ASP A 22 -14.52 4.35 -15.34
CA ASP A 22 -15.34 4.69 -14.18
C ASP A 22 -15.60 3.49 -13.22
N GLN A 23 -15.30 2.27 -13.63
CA GLN A 23 -15.45 1.08 -12.79
C GLN A 23 -14.22 0.78 -11.93
N VAL A 24 -13.10 1.47 -12.18
CA VAL A 24 -11.84 1.26 -11.47
C VAL A 24 -11.40 2.57 -10.82
N TYR A 25 -11.31 2.57 -9.50
CA TYR A 25 -10.76 3.69 -8.74
C TYR A 25 -9.30 3.39 -8.42
N THR A 26 -8.40 4.24 -8.85
CA THR A 26 -6.97 4.14 -8.60
C THR A 26 -6.57 5.07 -7.47
N PHE A 27 -5.94 4.50 -6.44
CA PHE A 27 -5.34 5.22 -5.31
C PHE A 27 -3.86 4.90 -5.24
N SER A 28 -3.00 5.90 -5.11
CA SER A 28 -1.56 5.70 -4.92
C SER A 28 -1.03 6.65 -3.85
N ALA A 29 -0.40 6.09 -2.79
CA ALA A 29 0.37 6.86 -1.83
C ALA A 29 1.85 6.51 -1.97
N HIS A 30 2.64 7.47 -2.42
CA HIS A 30 4.01 7.24 -2.89
C HIS A 30 4.96 8.37 -2.49
N SER A 31 6.27 8.11 -2.52
CA SER A 31 7.27 9.13 -2.28
C SER A 31 7.24 10.20 -3.37
N LYS A 32 7.22 11.46 -2.95
CA LYS A 32 7.23 12.62 -3.82
C LYS A 32 8.48 12.70 -4.71
N LYS A 33 9.60 12.16 -4.26
CA LYS A 33 10.90 12.28 -4.94
C LYS A 33 11.36 10.98 -5.60
N ASN A 34 10.57 9.92 -5.54
CA ASN A 34 10.87 8.67 -6.24
C ASN A 34 10.38 8.70 -7.70
N TYR A 35 10.78 7.66 -8.45
CA TYR A 35 10.25 7.35 -9.77
C TYR A 35 8.71 7.17 -9.73
N PRO A 36 7.97 7.49 -10.78
CA PRO A 36 8.42 8.06 -12.06
C PRO A 36 8.64 9.58 -11.97
N LEU A 37 9.56 10.10 -12.82
CA LEU A 37 9.80 11.55 -12.92
C LEU A 37 8.62 12.29 -13.57
N VAL A 38 7.91 11.61 -14.48
CA VAL A 38 6.69 12.10 -15.10
C VAL A 38 5.52 11.36 -14.49
N ARG A 39 4.78 12.06 -13.65
CA ARG A 39 3.61 11.50 -12.94
C ARG A 39 2.43 11.33 -13.88
N GLN A 40 1.65 10.28 -13.62
CA GLN A 40 0.30 10.14 -14.16
C GLN A 40 -0.71 10.54 -13.07
N GLN A 41 -1.96 10.68 -13.44
CA GLN A 41 -3.00 11.08 -12.51
C GLN A 41 -3.87 9.87 -12.14
N SER A 42 -3.77 9.44 -10.88
CA SER A 42 -4.73 8.51 -10.29
C SER A 42 -6.03 9.23 -9.91
N ASN A 43 -7.09 8.50 -9.59
CA ASN A 43 -8.27 9.13 -8.98
C ASN A 43 -7.91 9.80 -7.65
N LYS A 44 -6.92 9.25 -6.93
CA LYS A 44 -6.36 9.86 -5.73
C LYS A 44 -4.87 9.56 -5.62
N ASP A 45 -4.04 10.59 -5.65
CA ASP A 45 -2.63 10.54 -5.34
C ASP A 45 -2.35 11.21 -3.99
N ILE A 46 -1.45 10.63 -3.19
CA ILE A 46 -0.89 11.21 -1.96
C ILE A 46 0.63 11.15 -2.06
N GLU A 47 1.24 12.32 -2.19
CA GLU A 47 2.70 12.46 -2.18
C GLU A 47 3.23 12.53 -0.76
N LEU A 48 4.22 11.68 -0.43
CA LEU A 48 4.85 11.58 0.88
C LEU A 48 6.27 12.16 0.85
N GLU A 49 6.65 12.85 1.89
CA GLU A 49 8.04 13.31 2.05
C GLU A 49 8.93 12.16 2.50
N ASP A 50 10.24 12.23 2.15
CA ASP A 50 11.19 11.11 2.34
C ASP A 50 11.46 10.79 3.82
N ASP A 51 11.33 11.79 4.71
CA ASP A 51 11.59 11.69 6.13
C ASP A 51 10.34 11.41 6.99
N ILE A 52 9.23 11.03 6.33
CA ILE A 52 7.97 10.69 7.02
C ILE A 52 8.19 9.61 8.07
N THR A 53 7.68 9.84 9.27
CA THR A 53 7.73 8.88 10.38
C THR A 53 6.68 7.78 10.24
N ASP A 54 6.85 6.65 10.96
CA ASP A 54 5.83 5.59 11.04
C ASP A 54 4.46 6.15 11.46
N GLU A 55 4.43 7.06 12.44
CA GLU A 55 3.18 7.63 12.94
C GLU A 55 2.45 8.46 11.89
N GLU A 56 3.17 9.34 11.20
CA GLU A 56 2.60 10.17 10.14
C GLU A 56 2.13 9.32 8.96
N TYR A 57 2.93 8.31 8.57
CA TYR A 57 2.57 7.36 7.52
C TYR A 57 1.30 6.58 7.87
N LEU A 58 1.23 5.99 9.08
CA LEU A 58 0.07 5.24 9.51
C LEU A 58 -1.18 6.11 9.69
N ASN A 59 -1.02 7.37 10.09
CA ASN A 59 -2.12 8.34 10.11
C ASN A 59 -2.62 8.65 8.68
N MET A 60 -1.72 8.77 7.71
CA MET A 60 -2.09 8.89 6.29
C MET A 60 -2.86 7.65 5.84
N VAL A 61 -2.38 6.43 6.15
CA VAL A 61 -3.08 5.18 5.82
C VAL A 61 -4.49 5.17 6.44
N SER A 62 -4.62 5.53 7.73
CA SER A 62 -5.92 5.61 8.40
C SER A 62 -6.90 6.53 7.68
N LYS A 63 -6.46 7.76 7.38
CA LYS A 63 -7.30 8.75 6.68
C LYS A 63 -7.68 8.31 5.26
N SER A 64 -6.77 7.63 4.57
CA SER A 64 -7.05 7.12 3.23
C SER A 64 -8.07 5.96 3.27
N LEU A 65 -8.01 5.10 4.27
CA LEU A 65 -9.02 4.05 4.49
C LEU A 65 -10.39 4.67 4.82
N GLU A 66 -10.44 5.71 5.65
CA GLU A 66 -11.68 6.47 5.90
C GLU A 66 -12.26 7.09 4.63
N LEU A 67 -11.40 7.57 3.73
CA LEU A 67 -11.82 8.11 2.44
C LEU A 67 -12.44 7.04 1.56
N VAL A 68 -11.75 5.92 1.35
CA VAL A 68 -12.22 4.85 0.45
C VAL A 68 -13.44 4.11 1.04
N ASN A 69 -13.59 4.05 2.36
CA ASN A 69 -14.77 3.48 3.01
C ASN A 69 -16.07 4.28 2.78
N LYS A 70 -15.98 5.52 2.31
CA LYS A 70 -17.15 6.32 1.89
C LYS A 70 -17.65 5.96 0.49
N MET A 71 -16.90 5.12 -0.21
CA MET A 71 -17.21 4.63 -1.55
C MET A 71 -17.61 3.17 -1.49
N ASN A 72 -18.35 2.69 -2.49
CA ASN A 72 -18.74 1.29 -2.59
C ASN A 72 -17.83 0.57 -3.58
N PHE A 73 -17.07 -0.41 -3.09
CA PHE A 73 -16.22 -1.27 -3.92
C PHE A 73 -16.61 -2.73 -3.74
N ASP A 74 -16.75 -3.47 -4.85
CA ASP A 74 -17.02 -4.91 -4.84
C ASP A 74 -15.76 -5.73 -4.63
N PHE A 75 -14.58 -5.13 -4.90
CA PHE A 75 -13.29 -5.82 -4.83
C PHE A 75 -12.13 -4.83 -4.69
N VAL A 76 -11.08 -5.24 -3.98
CA VAL A 76 -9.86 -4.46 -3.79
C VAL A 76 -8.63 -5.24 -4.23
N PHE A 77 -7.81 -4.65 -5.10
CA PHE A 77 -6.42 -5.02 -5.28
C PHE A 77 -5.56 -4.13 -4.39
N TYR A 78 -4.84 -4.74 -3.46
CA TYR A 78 -3.92 -4.06 -2.55
C TYR A 78 -2.48 -4.31 -2.97
N VAL A 79 -1.78 -3.28 -3.45
CA VAL A 79 -0.36 -3.36 -3.79
C VAL A 79 0.46 -3.08 -2.54
N ALA A 80 1.05 -4.14 -1.98
CA ALA A 80 1.75 -4.14 -0.71
C ALA A 80 3.28 -4.04 -0.90
N GLY A 81 3.76 -3.00 -1.57
CA GLY A 81 5.19 -2.74 -1.72
C GLY A 81 5.90 -2.64 -0.37
N VAL A 82 7.07 -3.25 -0.23
CA VAL A 82 7.91 -3.17 0.98
C VAL A 82 9.10 -2.24 0.80
N ASP A 83 9.22 -1.63 -0.37
CA ASP A 83 10.23 -0.63 -0.71
C ASP A 83 10.04 0.74 -0.01
N ILE A 84 8.98 0.86 0.77
CA ILE A 84 8.81 1.95 1.74
C ILE A 84 9.73 1.79 2.96
N HIS A 85 10.36 0.62 3.14
CA HIS A 85 11.22 0.33 4.29
C HIS A 85 12.49 1.18 4.26
N LYS A 86 12.91 1.65 5.43
CA LYS A 86 14.09 2.53 5.62
C LYS A 86 15.42 1.96 5.08
N ASP A 87 15.53 0.64 5.00
CA ASP A 87 16.74 -0.05 4.50
C ASP A 87 16.59 -0.45 3.02
N ASP A 88 15.54 -0.02 2.34
CA ASP A 88 15.39 -0.24 0.91
C ASP A 88 16.42 0.57 0.10
N LYS A 89 16.82 0.04 -1.05
CA LYS A 89 17.87 0.67 -1.90
C LYS A 89 17.33 1.68 -2.88
N LEU A 90 16.10 1.51 -3.32
CA LEU A 90 15.46 2.36 -4.31
C LEU A 90 14.36 3.23 -3.69
N GLY A 91 13.74 2.74 -2.63
CA GLY A 91 12.78 3.48 -1.85
C GLY A 91 13.43 4.64 -1.07
N LYS A 92 12.70 5.73 -0.92
CA LYS A 92 13.16 6.92 -0.20
C LYS A 92 12.34 7.24 1.06
N LEU A 93 11.37 6.40 1.40
CA LEU A 93 10.66 6.54 2.66
C LEU A 93 11.45 5.91 3.82
N ASN A 94 11.10 6.27 5.05
CA ASN A 94 11.83 5.85 6.25
C ASN A 94 10.95 5.02 7.19
N ILE A 95 10.18 4.09 6.63
CA ILE A 95 9.24 3.28 7.40
C ILE A 95 9.95 2.07 8.02
N SER A 96 9.68 1.82 9.31
CA SER A 96 10.24 0.67 10.00
C SER A 96 9.50 -0.64 9.65
N THR A 97 10.13 -1.77 9.99
CA THR A 97 9.48 -3.09 9.92
C THR A 97 8.17 -3.11 10.72
N GLU A 98 8.12 -2.44 11.86
CA GLU A 98 6.91 -2.36 12.68
C GLU A 98 5.83 -1.47 12.04
N GLY A 99 6.24 -0.41 11.35
CA GLY A 99 5.36 0.40 10.52
C GLY A 99 4.69 -0.43 9.42
N ILE A 100 5.46 -1.26 8.71
CA ILE A 100 4.92 -2.20 7.71
C ILE A 100 3.91 -3.17 8.34
N LYS A 101 4.24 -3.81 9.48
CA LYS A 101 3.31 -4.72 10.17
C LYS A 101 1.98 -4.04 10.53
N LYS A 102 2.05 -2.81 11.04
CA LYS A 102 0.86 -2.03 11.39
C LYS A 102 0.05 -1.67 10.14
N ARG A 103 0.72 -1.26 9.06
CA ARG A 103 0.08 -1.01 7.76
C ARG A 103 -0.72 -2.21 7.30
N GLU A 104 -0.09 -3.39 7.23
CA GLU A 104 -0.77 -4.61 6.78
C GLU A 104 -1.99 -4.93 7.65
N LYS A 105 -1.82 -4.84 8.97
CA LYS A 105 -2.93 -5.07 9.89
C LYS A 105 -4.08 -4.08 9.66
N MET A 106 -3.78 -2.81 9.48
CA MET A 106 -4.80 -1.77 9.25
C MET A 106 -5.55 -2.03 7.95
N VAL A 107 -4.85 -2.22 6.84
CA VAL A 107 -5.44 -2.39 5.51
C VAL A 107 -6.28 -3.66 5.44
N ILE A 108 -5.71 -4.80 5.81
CA ILE A 108 -6.38 -6.09 5.71
C ILE A 108 -7.58 -6.15 6.65
N SER A 109 -7.42 -5.72 7.92
CA SER A 109 -8.54 -5.69 8.88
C SER A 109 -9.66 -4.76 8.44
N ASN A 110 -9.34 -3.63 7.78
CA ASN A 110 -10.34 -2.68 7.31
C ASN A 110 -11.25 -3.33 6.25
N PHE A 111 -10.68 -3.89 5.19
CA PHE A 111 -11.46 -4.49 4.12
C PHE A 111 -12.17 -5.78 4.57
N TYR A 112 -11.51 -6.58 5.40
CA TYR A 112 -12.12 -7.78 5.98
C TYR A 112 -13.36 -7.45 6.82
N LYS A 113 -13.28 -6.48 7.74
CA LYS A 113 -14.42 -6.05 8.58
C LYS A 113 -15.57 -5.44 7.75
N ASN A 114 -15.25 -4.78 6.67
CA ASN A 114 -16.24 -4.22 5.74
C ASN A 114 -16.77 -5.27 4.74
N GLN A 115 -16.34 -6.52 4.85
CA GLN A 115 -16.74 -7.63 3.96
C GLN A 115 -16.45 -7.35 2.48
N ILE A 116 -15.39 -6.59 2.19
CA ILE A 116 -14.94 -6.31 0.82
C ILE A 116 -13.83 -7.31 0.47
N PRO A 117 -14.00 -8.18 -0.53
CA PRO A 117 -12.97 -9.10 -0.98
C PRO A 117 -11.67 -8.36 -1.35
N LEU A 118 -10.53 -8.86 -0.85
CA LEU A 118 -9.23 -8.23 -1.06
C LEU A 118 -8.25 -9.25 -1.63
N CYS A 119 -7.55 -8.86 -2.69
CA CYS A 119 -6.36 -9.56 -3.20
C CYS A 119 -5.12 -8.71 -2.90
N GLY A 120 -4.30 -9.15 -1.94
CA GLY A 120 -2.99 -8.55 -1.70
C GLY A 120 -1.97 -9.07 -2.72
N VAL A 121 -1.29 -8.16 -3.38
CA VAL A 121 -0.22 -8.46 -4.33
C VAL A 121 1.10 -7.89 -3.81
N LEU A 122 2.20 -8.59 -4.08
CA LEU A 122 3.53 -8.08 -3.79
C LEU A 122 3.82 -6.90 -4.71
N GLY A 123 4.39 -5.84 -4.14
CA GLY A 123 4.91 -4.69 -4.87
C GLY A 123 6.44 -4.67 -4.87
N GLY A 124 7.02 -3.47 -4.93
CA GLY A 124 8.46 -3.26 -4.86
C GLY A 124 9.08 -3.74 -3.54
N GLY A 125 10.38 -3.95 -3.61
CA GLY A 125 11.25 -4.35 -2.52
C GLY A 125 12.63 -4.65 -3.06
N TYR A 126 13.63 -3.85 -2.67
CA TYR A 126 14.98 -3.83 -3.29
C TYR A 126 16.08 -3.86 -2.22
N ASN A 127 15.79 -4.46 -1.06
CA ASN A 127 16.80 -4.63 -0.01
C ASN A 127 17.88 -5.60 -0.46
N ILE A 128 19.15 -5.29 -0.16
CA ILE A 128 20.31 -6.17 -0.46
C ILE A 128 20.28 -7.43 0.43
N ASP A 129 19.82 -7.29 1.67
CA ASP A 129 19.60 -8.44 2.54
C ASP A 129 18.35 -9.19 2.07
N PHE A 130 18.58 -10.28 1.33
CA PHE A 130 17.51 -11.06 0.72
C PHE A 130 16.62 -11.75 1.76
N ASP A 131 17.20 -12.22 2.87
CA ASP A 131 16.42 -12.86 3.95
C ASP A 131 15.49 -11.84 4.62
N HIS A 132 15.99 -10.62 4.84
CA HIS A 132 15.17 -9.52 5.34
C HIS A 132 14.07 -9.12 4.35
N LEU A 133 14.37 -9.05 3.05
CA LEU A 133 13.39 -8.76 2.01
C LEU A 133 12.26 -9.80 1.99
N VAL A 134 12.61 -11.09 2.02
CA VAL A 134 11.65 -12.20 2.10
C VAL A 134 10.80 -12.08 3.36
N TYR A 135 11.42 -11.77 4.49
CA TYR A 135 10.70 -11.54 5.75
C TYR A 135 9.69 -10.40 5.62
N LEU A 136 10.08 -9.25 5.05
CA LEU A 136 9.19 -8.09 4.87
C LEU A 136 7.97 -8.47 4.01
N HIS A 137 8.18 -9.09 2.84
CA HIS A 137 7.08 -9.55 1.99
C HIS A 137 6.19 -10.61 2.68
N SER A 138 6.76 -11.44 3.55
CA SER A 138 5.98 -12.45 4.28
C SER A 138 4.99 -11.86 5.29
N ILE A 139 5.17 -10.58 5.68
CA ILE A 139 4.29 -9.91 6.66
C ILE A 139 2.85 -9.84 6.14
N LEU A 140 2.66 -9.55 4.85
CA LEU A 140 1.34 -9.57 4.22
C LEU A 140 0.61 -10.89 4.47
N HIS A 141 1.24 -12.01 4.10
CA HIS A 141 0.64 -13.34 4.21
C HIS A 141 0.40 -13.76 5.65
N ARG A 142 1.36 -13.48 6.56
CA ARG A 142 1.23 -13.76 7.99
C ARG A 142 0.08 -12.96 8.61
N THR A 143 -0.08 -11.71 8.21
CA THR A 143 -1.18 -10.86 8.71
C THR A 143 -2.53 -11.38 8.24
N CYS A 144 -2.65 -11.76 6.97
CA CYS A 144 -3.86 -12.40 6.45
C CYS A 144 -4.21 -13.67 7.26
N HIS A 145 -3.22 -14.56 7.45
CA HIS A 145 -3.42 -15.78 8.22
C HIS A 145 -3.89 -15.49 9.66
N ASN A 146 -3.24 -14.56 10.35
CA ASN A 146 -3.57 -14.23 11.73
C ASN A 146 -4.96 -13.63 11.89
N ILE A 147 -5.40 -12.80 10.94
CA ILE A 147 -6.74 -12.20 10.96
C ILE A 147 -7.80 -13.29 10.76
N LEU A 148 -7.61 -14.18 9.78
CA LEU A 148 -8.54 -15.26 9.48
C LEU A 148 -8.60 -16.35 10.56
N SER A 149 -7.46 -16.64 11.23
CA SER A 149 -7.36 -17.70 12.25
C SER A 149 -7.88 -17.30 13.63
N ASN A 150 -7.97 -16.01 13.94
CA ASN A 150 -8.43 -15.51 15.25
C ASN A 150 -9.98 -15.43 15.35
N GLU A 151 -10.71 -15.86 14.33
CA GLU A 151 -12.18 -15.90 14.32
C GLU A 151 -12.75 -17.33 14.43
N HIS A 152 -11.87 -18.30 14.70
CA HIS A 152 -12.21 -19.69 15.01
C HIS A 152 -11.74 -20.04 16.43
#